data_e3b2fdccfc839076488adb6a99ecb4e0
#
_entry.id   e3b2fdccfc839076488adb6a99ecb4e0
#
_cell.length_a   1.000
_cell.length_b   1.000
_cell.length_c   1.000
_cell.angle_alpha   90.00
_cell.angle_beta   90.00
_cell.angle_gamma   90.00
#
_symmetry.space_group_name_H-M   'P 1'
#
loop_
_entity.id
_entity.type
_entity.pdbx_description
1 polymer ?
#
loop_
_entity_poly.entity_id
_entity_poly.type
_entity_poly.pdbx_seq_one_letter_code
_entity_poly.pdbx_strand_id
1 'polypeptide(L)'
;MVGLSGPPRPHHQAIELYESLHPNVKIEYEYYSFDDYFTKLKTLVASDQVWDIFQLGGNFPMYMDKIYPLDDYIASGVVDVSGIGDANLKTTQDTEGHQLGISNGLNSYGIAYDADMFAEAGVAEPTDTWTWDDYANAANTIHEKLGIYGCSSMLTSEFIAGCSVYVAQYGDVGQYSFFNLDLTGMGFDDPQMLTPYIQMRADSIKNEVYPDAGASAEITNIENDFLVTGEAAMAWVAANQFPTMYNVCQEQGCTLKLATLPRITSDGPSGAVIQSSQMLCVSQDSQQKEEAAKFISWFENDPDCNNILQGERGIPVNATVRETLSANATEGQQIMYDFMDKVSKFKMPDKVNVLSPDGQDEVVDNYRNYIQQVVDG
;
A
#
# COMPACT_ATOMS: atom_id res chain seq x y z
N MET A 1 4.97 15.70 19.71
CA MET A 1 4.29 14.35 19.73
C MET A 1 4.22 13.79 18.33
N VAL A 2 4.36 12.49 18.18
CA VAL A 2 4.34 11.80 16.89
C VAL A 2 3.16 10.82 16.86
N GLY A 3 2.32 10.90 15.83
CA GLY A 3 1.25 9.95 15.56
C GLY A 3 1.62 9.01 14.40
N LEU A 4 1.54 7.70 14.61
CA LEU A 4 1.93 6.68 13.64
C LEU A 4 0.88 5.57 13.55
N SER A 5 0.67 5.02 12.35
CA SER A 5 -0.04 3.76 12.17
C SER A 5 0.95 2.60 11.99
N GLY A 6 0.61 1.40 12.43
CA GLY A 6 1.42 0.19 12.26
C GLY A 6 1.97 -0.40 13.56
N PRO A 7 2.82 -1.45 13.47
CA PRO A 7 3.31 -2.17 14.63
C PRO A 7 4.20 -1.28 15.52
N PRO A 8 3.98 -1.29 16.84
CA PRO A 8 4.64 -0.34 17.75
C PRO A 8 6.14 -0.59 17.93
N ARG A 9 6.61 -1.85 17.86
CA ARG A 9 7.98 -2.20 18.23
C ARG A 9 9.08 -1.54 17.40
N PRO A 10 9.09 -1.61 16.06
CA PRO A 10 10.15 -1.01 15.28
C PRO A 10 10.23 0.51 15.46
N HIS A 11 9.08 1.18 15.47
CA HIS A 11 9.02 2.63 15.65
C HIS A 11 9.49 3.07 17.03
N HIS A 12 9.11 2.33 18.09
CA HIS A 12 9.60 2.58 19.44
C HIS A 12 11.13 2.50 19.51
N GLN A 13 11.72 1.45 18.95
CA GLN A 13 13.17 1.28 18.90
C GLN A 13 13.86 2.39 18.08
N ALA A 14 13.27 2.81 16.96
CA ALA A 14 13.79 3.94 16.19
C ALA A 14 13.73 5.25 16.97
N ILE A 15 12.63 5.53 17.71
CA ILE A 15 12.51 6.69 18.58
C ILE A 15 13.55 6.64 19.72
N GLU A 16 13.71 5.50 20.38
CA GLU A 16 14.73 5.34 21.44
C GLU A 16 16.15 5.57 20.89
N LEU A 17 16.44 5.10 19.68
CA LEU A 17 17.72 5.38 19.02
C LEU A 17 17.89 6.87 18.77
N TYR A 18 16.88 7.56 18.21
CA TYR A 18 16.95 9.01 17.98
C TYR A 18 17.19 9.79 19.27
N GLU A 19 16.45 9.50 20.34
CA GLU A 19 16.61 10.14 21.65
C GLU A 19 18.01 9.89 22.23
N SER A 20 18.60 8.72 22.00
CA SER A 20 19.97 8.41 22.45
C SER A 20 21.03 9.25 21.73
N LEU A 21 20.81 9.55 20.45
CA LEU A 21 21.66 10.41 19.64
C LEU A 21 21.42 11.90 19.90
N HIS A 22 20.23 12.26 20.37
CA HIS A 22 19.79 13.63 20.62
C HIS A 22 19.27 13.80 22.06
N PRO A 23 20.14 13.83 23.08
CA PRO A 23 19.74 13.76 24.50
C PRO A 23 18.91 14.94 25.01
N ASN A 24 18.80 16.02 24.23
CA ASN A 24 17.93 17.17 24.52
C ASN A 24 16.53 17.06 23.89
N VAL A 25 16.27 16.00 23.15
CA VAL A 25 14.97 15.74 22.49
C VAL A 25 14.26 14.62 23.24
N LYS A 26 12.96 14.83 23.51
CA LYS A 26 12.07 13.81 24.03
C LYS A 26 10.87 13.69 23.11
N ILE A 27 10.58 12.48 22.64
CA ILE A 27 9.50 12.20 21.71
C ILE A 27 8.38 11.46 22.44
N GLU A 28 7.22 12.09 22.56
CA GLU A 28 5.99 11.42 22.94
C GLU A 28 5.32 10.89 21.68
N TYR A 29 4.79 9.67 21.71
CA TYR A 29 4.24 9.02 20.55
C TYR A 29 2.97 8.21 20.87
N GLU A 30 2.12 8.08 19.86
CA GLU A 30 0.91 7.26 19.90
C GLU A 30 0.88 6.32 18.68
N TYR A 31 0.45 5.08 18.89
CA TYR A 31 0.26 4.09 17.83
C TYR A 31 -1.18 3.63 17.77
N TYR A 32 -1.63 3.39 16.54
CA TYR A 32 -2.97 2.92 16.25
C TYR A 32 -2.93 1.87 15.13
N SER A 33 -3.98 1.05 15.02
CA SER A 33 -4.25 0.35 13.76
C SER A 33 -4.46 1.37 12.64
N PHE A 34 -4.38 0.94 11.38
CA PHE A 34 -4.50 1.86 10.25
C PHE A 34 -5.81 2.66 10.29
N ASP A 35 -6.94 1.98 10.48
CA ASP A 35 -8.28 2.62 10.50
C ASP A 35 -8.49 3.49 11.75
N ASP A 36 -8.06 3.02 12.91
CA ASP A 36 -8.13 3.79 14.16
C ASP A 36 -7.27 5.05 14.10
N TYR A 37 -6.12 4.98 13.42
CA TYR A 37 -5.25 6.12 13.22
C TYR A 37 -5.96 7.25 12.48
N PHE A 38 -6.60 6.98 11.35
CA PHE A 38 -7.31 8.01 10.61
C PHE A 38 -8.56 8.50 11.33
N THR A 39 -9.24 7.64 12.08
CA THR A 39 -10.35 8.05 12.97
C THR A 39 -9.86 9.01 14.05
N LYS A 40 -8.72 8.71 14.67
CA LYS A 40 -8.09 9.60 15.66
C LYS A 40 -7.62 10.90 15.03
N LEU A 41 -6.96 10.85 13.87
CA LEU A 41 -6.48 12.03 13.15
C LEU A 41 -7.64 12.98 12.81
N LYS A 42 -8.77 12.48 12.27
CA LYS A 42 -9.97 13.27 12.01
C LYS A 42 -10.46 14.02 13.27
N THR A 43 -10.41 13.36 14.44
CA THR A 43 -10.78 13.97 15.73
C THR A 43 -9.81 15.08 16.13
N LEU A 44 -8.51 14.85 15.96
CA LEU A 44 -7.46 15.84 16.29
C LEU A 44 -7.51 17.04 15.37
N VAL A 45 -7.75 16.85 14.08
CA VAL A 45 -7.97 17.93 13.10
C VAL A 45 -9.17 18.79 13.49
N ALA A 46 -10.29 18.17 13.86
CA ALA A 46 -11.49 18.90 14.28
C ALA A 46 -11.32 19.72 15.56
N SER A 47 -10.32 19.38 16.38
CA SER A 47 -10.00 20.09 17.64
C SER A 47 -8.74 20.96 17.57
N ASP A 48 -8.10 21.09 16.39
CA ASP A 48 -6.82 21.80 16.20
C ASP A 48 -5.71 21.29 17.13
N GLN A 49 -5.64 19.97 17.34
CA GLN A 49 -4.68 19.30 18.22
C GLN A 49 -3.87 18.21 17.50
N VAL A 50 -3.54 18.44 16.24
CA VAL A 50 -2.74 17.49 15.45
C VAL A 50 -1.35 17.34 16.08
N TRP A 51 -0.81 16.11 16.04
CA TRP A 51 0.56 15.83 16.49
C TRP A 51 1.59 16.71 15.75
N ASP A 52 2.76 16.95 16.34
CA ASP A 52 3.85 17.70 15.67
C ASP A 52 4.30 17.02 14.37
N ILE A 53 4.35 15.68 14.38
CA ILE A 53 4.59 14.83 13.21
C ILE A 53 3.40 13.89 13.07
N PHE A 54 2.85 13.78 11.87
CA PHE A 54 1.75 12.88 11.56
C PHE A 54 1.90 12.26 10.18
N GLN A 55 1.20 11.17 9.96
CA GLN A 55 1.34 10.34 8.79
C GLN A 55 0.13 10.48 7.87
N LEU A 56 0.39 10.63 6.56
CA LEU A 56 -0.64 10.68 5.53
C LEU A 56 -0.27 9.76 4.36
N GLY A 57 -1.28 9.32 3.62
CA GLY A 57 -1.16 8.64 2.35
C GLY A 57 -1.75 9.45 1.21
N GLY A 58 -2.37 8.81 0.22
CA GLY A 58 -3.06 9.44 -0.89
C GLY A 58 -4.20 10.39 -0.49
N ASN A 59 -4.61 10.36 0.78
CA ASN A 59 -5.61 11.25 1.37
C ASN A 59 -5.03 12.61 1.86
N PHE A 60 -3.76 12.91 1.63
CA PHE A 60 -3.18 14.17 2.08
C PHE A 60 -3.90 15.43 1.56
N PRO A 61 -4.54 15.44 0.38
CA PRO A 61 -5.28 16.62 -0.07
C PRO A 61 -6.38 17.09 0.88
N MET A 62 -6.91 16.18 1.71
CA MET A 62 -7.92 16.51 2.74
C MET A 62 -7.36 17.26 3.94
N TYR A 63 -6.03 17.33 4.07
CA TYR A 63 -5.33 17.85 5.26
C TYR A 63 -4.32 18.96 4.92
N MET A 64 -4.40 19.56 3.72
CA MET A 64 -3.44 20.54 3.21
C MET A 64 -3.24 21.72 4.17
N ASP A 65 -4.32 22.20 4.80
CA ASP A 65 -4.30 23.30 5.76
C ASP A 65 -3.64 22.95 7.10
N LYS A 66 -3.39 21.67 7.36
CA LYS A 66 -2.74 21.16 8.58
C LYS A 66 -1.26 20.81 8.37
N ILE A 67 -0.76 20.88 7.14
CA ILE A 67 0.62 20.53 6.80
C ILE A 67 1.48 21.78 6.69
N TYR A 68 2.66 21.75 7.31
CA TYR A 68 3.70 22.74 7.10
C TYR A 68 4.66 22.26 6.00
N PRO A 69 4.81 23.01 4.89
CA PRO A 69 5.72 22.65 3.79
C PRO A 69 7.17 22.58 4.23
N LEU A 70 7.92 21.63 3.68
CA LEU A 70 9.31 21.36 4.06
C LEU A 70 10.34 22.12 3.21
N ASP A 71 9.91 22.94 2.24
CA ASP A 71 10.78 23.59 1.25
C ASP A 71 11.93 24.39 1.87
N ASP A 72 11.66 25.20 2.89
CA ASP A 72 12.70 25.98 3.59
C ASP A 72 13.69 25.08 4.33
N TYR A 73 13.23 23.98 4.90
CA TYR A 73 14.08 23.01 5.59
C TYR A 73 14.93 22.19 4.61
N ILE A 74 14.42 21.91 3.42
CA ILE A 74 15.19 21.30 2.34
C ILE A 74 16.24 22.27 1.83
N ALA A 75 15.85 23.53 1.54
CA ALA A 75 16.76 24.55 1.06
C ALA A 75 17.89 24.87 2.05
N SER A 76 17.63 24.81 3.35
CA SER A 76 18.63 25.00 4.42
C SER A 76 19.47 23.76 4.74
N GLY A 77 19.12 22.59 4.18
CA GLY A 77 19.79 21.31 4.46
C GLY A 77 19.41 20.66 5.80
N VAL A 78 18.36 21.14 6.47
CA VAL A 78 17.78 20.48 7.65
C VAL A 78 17.11 19.18 7.26
N VAL A 79 16.42 19.15 6.12
CA VAL A 79 15.87 17.92 5.50
C VAL A 79 16.74 17.54 4.32
N ASP A 80 17.42 16.42 4.42
CA ASP A 80 18.25 15.87 3.34
C ASP A 80 17.38 15.02 2.39
N VAL A 81 17.32 15.44 1.14
CA VAL A 81 16.63 14.71 0.06
C VAL A 81 17.59 14.24 -1.04
N SER A 82 18.91 14.37 -0.84
CA SER A 82 19.92 14.08 -1.85
C SER A 82 19.94 12.61 -2.31
N GLY A 83 19.54 11.70 -1.44
CA GLY A 83 19.39 10.25 -1.75
C GLY A 83 18.04 9.87 -2.35
N ILE A 84 17.10 10.81 -2.52
CA ILE A 84 15.73 10.58 -2.96
C ILE A 84 15.56 11.12 -4.39
N GLY A 85 15.10 10.25 -5.30
CA GLY A 85 14.90 10.67 -6.70
C GLY A 85 13.72 11.63 -6.84
N ASP A 86 13.84 12.58 -7.80
CA ASP A 86 12.82 13.61 -8.08
C ASP A 86 11.41 13.03 -8.31
N ALA A 87 11.32 11.87 -8.97
CA ALA A 87 10.03 11.21 -9.21
C ALA A 87 9.34 10.81 -7.90
N ASN A 88 10.11 10.40 -6.89
CA ASN A 88 9.58 10.03 -5.58
C ASN A 88 9.18 11.27 -4.76
N LEU A 89 9.98 12.35 -4.81
CA LEU A 89 9.64 13.60 -4.16
C LEU A 89 8.33 14.18 -4.68
N LYS A 90 8.10 14.10 -6.00
CA LYS A 90 6.85 14.57 -6.63
C LYS A 90 5.59 13.87 -6.12
N THR A 91 5.69 12.64 -5.61
CA THR A 91 4.52 11.91 -5.09
C THR A 91 3.95 12.50 -3.82
N THR A 92 4.70 13.36 -3.14
CA THR A 92 4.35 14.01 -1.87
C THR A 92 4.35 15.54 -1.95
N GLN A 93 4.25 16.08 -3.17
CA GLN A 93 4.10 17.50 -3.45
C GLN A 93 2.63 17.88 -3.71
N ASP A 94 2.32 19.14 -3.47
CA ASP A 94 1.07 19.73 -3.94
C ASP A 94 1.12 20.12 -5.42
N THR A 95 0.04 20.68 -5.93
CA THR A 95 -0.06 21.13 -7.34
C THR A 95 0.81 22.35 -7.67
N GLU A 96 1.31 23.07 -6.66
CA GLU A 96 2.20 24.22 -6.78
C GLU A 96 3.68 23.78 -6.67
N GLY A 97 3.94 22.53 -6.28
CA GLY A 97 5.27 21.94 -6.15
C GLY A 97 5.87 22.06 -4.75
N HIS A 98 5.11 22.46 -3.73
CA HIS A 98 5.59 22.48 -2.36
C HIS A 98 5.74 21.06 -1.81
N GLN A 99 6.83 20.79 -1.11
CA GLN A 99 7.11 19.50 -0.48
C GLN A 99 6.34 19.38 0.83
N LEU A 100 5.27 18.58 0.85
CA LEU A 100 4.36 18.46 2.00
C LEU A 100 4.81 17.44 3.05
N GLY A 101 5.66 16.52 2.69
CA GLY A 101 6.22 15.49 3.55
C GLY A 101 7.25 14.66 2.80
N ILE A 102 7.88 13.71 3.49
CA ILE A 102 8.78 12.73 2.87
C ILE A 102 8.13 11.36 2.94
N SER A 103 8.14 10.65 1.83
CA SER A 103 7.60 9.29 1.76
C SER A 103 8.41 8.32 2.61
N ASN A 104 7.73 7.51 3.42
CA ASN A 104 8.34 6.48 4.27
C ASN A 104 8.83 5.28 3.47
N GLY A 105 8.41 5.14 2.22
CA GLY A 105 8.80 4.03 1.37
C GLY A 105 8.06 4.01 0.05
N LEU A 106 8.54 3.15 -0.84
CA LEU A 106 7.92 2.85 -2.11
C LEU A 106 7.19 1.52 -2.02
N ASN A 107 6.06 1.44 -2.71
CA ASN A 107 5.22 0.26 -2.71
C ASN A 107 4.61 -0.01 -4.10
N SER A 108 4.17 -1.23 -4.29
CA SER A 108 3.33 -1.64 -5.41
C SER A 108 2.42 -2.77 -4.95
N TYR A 109 1.39 -3.07 -5.72
CA TYR A 109 0.52 -4.21 -5.44
C TYR A 109 0.94 -5.44 -6.23
N GLY A 110 0.74 -6.61 -5.62
CA GLY A 110 0.96 -7.91 -6.23
C GLY A 110 -0.04 -8.95 -5.70
N ILE A 111 0.07 -10.17 -6.19
CA ILE A 111 -0.69 -11.32 -5.69
C ILE A 111 0.27 -12.24 -4.96
N ALA A 112 0.13 -12.35 -3.64
CA ALA A 112 0.76 -13.42 -2.87
C ALA A 112 0.00 -14.71 -3.11
N TYR A 113 0.70 -15.84 -3.23
CA TYR A 113 0.06 -17.14 -3.44
C TYR A 113 0.87 -18.28 -2.82
N ASP A 114 0.17 -19.34 -2.40
CA ASP A 114 0.78 -20.57 -1.91
C ASP A 114 1.04 -21.52 -3.07
N ALA A 115 2.32 -21.75 -3.40
CA ALA A 115 2.73 -22.60 -4.51
C ALA A 115 2.40 -24.08 -4.28
N ASP A 116 2.32 -24.54 -3.03
CA ASP A 116 1.96 -25.93 -2.70
C ASP A 116 0.47 -26.17 -2.98
N MET A 117 -0.41 -25.21 -2.66
CA MET A 117 -1.84 -25.30 -2.98
C MET A 117 -2.08 -25.26 -4.50
N PHE A 118 -1.32 -24.46 -5.25
CA PHE A 118 -1.36 -24.47 -6.72
C PHE A 118 -0.98 -25.84 -7.28
N ALA A 119 0.12 -26.43 -6.78
CA ALA A 119 0.56 -27.75 -7.19
C ALA A 119 -0.46 -28.84 -6.83
N GLU A 120 -1.04 -28.82 -5.63
CA GLU A 120 -2.05 -29.77 -5.18
C GLU A 120 -3.33 -29.69 -6.02
N ALA A 121 -3.78 -28.49 -6.37
CA ALA A 121 -4.92 -28.30 -7.26
C ALA A 121 -4.61 -28.60 -8.73
N GLY A 122 -3.35 -28.79 -9.10
CA GLY A 122 -2.91 -28.99 -10.49
C GLY A 122 -3.01 -27.71 -11.34
N VAL A 123 -2.90 -26.55 -10.71
CA VAL A 123 -2.92 -25.23 -11.36
C VAL A 123 -1.49 -24.77 -11.61
N ALA A 124 -1.22 -24.21 -12.79
CA ALA A 124 0.08 -23.63 -13.09
C ALA A 124 0.32 -22.35 -12.28
N GLU A 125 1.55 -22.15 -11.83
CA GLU A 125 1.93 -20.91 -11.14
C GLU A 125 1.75 -19.66 -12.03
N PRO A 126 1.43 -18.49 -11.46
CA PRO A 126 1.30 -17.25 -12.19
C PRO A 126 2.58 -16.87 -12.94
N THR A 127 2.43 -16.40 -14.17
CA THR A 127 3.53 -15.82 -14.97
C THR A 127 3.50 -14.29 -14.90
N ASP A 128 4.55 -13.60 -15.35
CA ASP A 128 4.57 -12.14 -15.40
C ASP A 128 3.58 -11.52 -16.40
N THR A 129 2.91 -12.36 -17.19
CA THR A 129 1.95 -11.96 -18.24
C THR A 129 0.60 -12.64 -18.11
N TRP A 130 0.30 -13.28 -16.97
CA TRP A 130 -1.00 -13.89 -16.73
C TRP A 130 -2.14 -12.87 -16.80
N THR A 131 -3.32 -13.37 -17.12
CA THR A 131 -4.50 -12.53 -17.35
C THR A 131 -5.49 -12.61 -16.19
N TRP A 132 -6.47 -11.70 -16.16
CA TRP A 132 -7.59 -11.79 -15.22
C TRP A 132 -8.41 -13.08 -15.41
N ASP A 133 -8.46 -13.60 -16.64
CA ASP A 133 -9.08 -14.90 -16.90
C ASP A 133 -8.25 -16.05 -16.30
N ASP A 134 -6.92 -16.01 -16.41
CA ASP A 134 -6.04 -16.99 -15.77
C ASP A 134 -6.18 -16.95 -14.24
N TYR A 135 -6.25 -15.74 -13.67
CA TYR A 135 -6.44 -15.52 -12.25
C TYR A 135 -7.78 -16.10 -11.76
N ALA A 136 -8.88 -15.76 -12.44
CA ALA A 136 -10.21 -16.28 -12.10
C ALA A 136 -10.28 -17.81 -12.27
N ASN A 137 -9.69 -18.37 -13.33
CA ASN A 137 -9.64 -19.82 -13.55
C ASN A 137 -8.82 -20.54 -12.48
N ALA A 138 -7.69 -19.97 -12.07
CA ALA A 138 -6.89 -20.49 -10.95
C ALA A 138 -7.70 -20.50 -9.66
N ALA A 139 -8.32 -19.38 -9.30
CA ALA A 139 -9.14 -19.27 -8.10
C ALA A 139 -10.30 -20.28 -8.07
N ASN A 140 -11.06 -20.40 -9.18
CA ASN A 140 -12.16 -21.35 -9.31
C ASN A 140 -11.66 -22.80 -9.20
N THR A 141 -10.59 -23.16 -9.91
CA THR A 141 -10.05 -24.53 -9.90
C THR A 141 -9.56 -24.94 -8.51
N ILE A 142 -8.89 -24.02 -7.80
CA ILE A 142 -8.42 -24.27 -6.43
C ILE A 142 -9.62 -24.46 -5.50
N HIS A 143 -10.62 -23.60 -5.58
CA HIS A 143 -11.85 -23.73 -4.80
C HIS A 143 -12.53 -25.08 -5.04
N GLU A 144 -12.72 -25.48 -6.31
CA GLU A 144 -13.34 -26.76 -6.67
C GLU A 144 -12.55 -27.99 -6.19
N LYS A 145 -11.23 -27.92 -6.19
CA LYS A 145 -10.36 -29.05 -5.88
C LYS A 145 -10.07 -29.18 -4.38
N LEU A 146 -9.85 -28.07 -3.70
CA LEU A 146 -9.37 -28.06 -2.31
C LEU A 146 -10.47 -27.66 -1.31
N GLY A 147 -11.58 -27.06 -1.76
CA GLY A 147 -12.68 -26.63 -0.89
C GLY A 147 -12.33 -25.42 -0.01
N ILE A 148 -11.33 -24.65 -0.41
CA ILE A 148 -10.91 -23.40 0.24
C ILE A 148 -11.26 -22.20 -0.65
N TYR A 149 -11.09 -20.97 -0.17
CA TYR A 149 -11.20 -19.82 -1.04
C TYR A 149 -10.07 -19.79 -2.08
N GLY A 150 -10.39 -19.44 -3.32
CA GLY A 150 -9.38 -19.24 -4.36
C GLY A 150 -8.52 -18.02 -4.08
N CYS A 151 -9.12 -16.97 -3.53
CA CYS A 151 -8.41 -15.77 -3.12
C CYS A 151 -8.99 -15.21 -1.82
N SER A 152 -8.14 -14.76 -0.91
CA SER A 152 -8.53 -14.00 0.26
C SER A 152 -9.19 -12.70 -0.18
N SER A 153 -10.21 -12.32 0.54
CA SER A 153 -10.83 -11.01 0.31
C SER A 153 -9.92 -9.92 0.80
N MET A 154 -9.89 -8.91 0.03
CA MET A 154 -9.02 -7.80 0.23
C MET A 154 -9.62 -6.71 1.06
N LEU A 155 -8.68 -6.04 1.72
CA LEU A 155 -8.92 -4.78 2.39
C LEU A 155 -9.61 -3.77 1.43
N THR A 156 -10.33 -2.83 1.99
CA THR A 156 -11.14 -1.81 1.30
C THR A 156 -10.37 -1.06 0.19
N SER A 157 -9.07 -0.86 0.39
CA SER A 157 -8.19 -0.19 -0.57
C SER A 157 -8.04 -0.92 -1.91
N GLU A 158 -8.30 -2.22 -1.95
CA GLU A 158 -8.21 -3.02 -3.17
C GLU A 158 -9.19 -2.59 -4.23
N PHE A 159 -10.41 -2.27 -3.87
CA PHE A 159 -11.40 -1.89 -4.87
C PHE A 159 -10.90 -0.70 -5.69
N ILE A 160 -10.46 0.36 -5.01
CA ILE A 160 -9.93 1.56 -5.67
C ILE A 160 -8.66 1.22 -6.46
N ALA A 161 -7.72 0.51 -5.86
CA ALA A 161 -6.48 0.12 -6.50
C ALA A 161 -6.72 -0.83 -7.68
N GLY A 162 -7.58 -1.85 -7.52
CA GLY A 162 -7.90 -2.81 -8.56
C GLY A 162 -8.59 -2.17 -9.76
N CYS A 163 -9.54 -1.28 -9.53
CA CYS A 163 -10.17 -0.50 -10.59
C CYS A 163 -9.14 0.40 -11.31
N SER A 164 -8.23 1.05 -10.56
CA SER A 164 -7.18 1.89 -11.14
C SER A 164 -6.21 1.09 -12.02
N VAL A 165 -5.83 -0.12 -11.58
CA VAL A 165 -5.02 -1.06 -12.37
C VAL A 165 -5.76 -1.45 -13.64
N TYR A 166 -7.05 -1.82 -13.53
CA TYR A 166 -7.85 -2.24 -14.68
C TYR A 166 -8.02 -1.10 -15.69
N VAL A 167 -8.27 0.12 -15.23
CA VAL A 167 -8.30 1.33 -16.08
C VAL A 167 -6.96 1.53 -16.80
N ALA A 168 -5.84 1.39 -16.09
CA ALA A 168 -4.51 1.53 -16.67
C ALA A 168 -4.17 0.47 -17.73
N GLN A 169 -4.83 -0.68 -17.67
CA GLN A 169 -4.68 -1.78 -18.63
C GLN A 169 -5.62 -1.68 -19.82
N TYR A 170 -6.65 -0.84 -19.75
CA TYR A 170 -7.72 -0.79 -20.76
C TYR A 170 -7.31 0.02 -21.98
N GLY A 171 -7.05 -0.67 -23.09
CA GLY A 171 -6.66 -0.05 -24.35
C GLY A 171 -5.41 0.83 -24.26
N ASP A 172 -5.46 2.01 -24.88
CA ASP A 172 -4.39 3.00 -24.90
C ASP A 172 -4.58 4.12 -23.85
N VAL A 173 -5.41 3.90 -22.82
CA VAL A 173 -5.73 4.93 -21.82
C VAL A 173 -4.47 5.44 -21.10
N GLY A 174 -3.54 4.52 -20.75
CA GLY A 174 -2.26 4.87 -20.13
C GLY A 174 -2.39 5.65 -18.82
N GLN A 175 -3.51 5.46 -18.09
CA GLN A 175 -3.83 6.24 -16.90
C GLN A 175 -4.17 5.32 -15.74
N TYR A 176 -3.38 5.38 -14.68
CA TYR A 176 -3.68 4.77 -13.40
C TYR A 176 -4.42 5.79 -12.55
N SER A 177 -5.74 5.68 -12.44
CA SER A 177 -6.54 6.67 -11.72
C SER A 177 -7.97 6.16 -11.52
N PHE A 178 -8.44 6.15 -10.28
CA PHE A 178 -9.86 5.97 -10.00
C PHE A 178 -10.59 7.33 -9.97
N PHE A 179 -9.95 8.33 -9.36
CA PHE A 179 -10.43 9.70 -9.32
C PHE A 179 -9.61 10.61 -10.25
N ASN A 180 -10.21 11.66 -10.77
CA ASN A 180 -9.49 12.68 -11.55
C ASN A 180 -8.53 13.50 -10.66
N LEU A 181 -7.62 14.25 -11.27
CA LEU A 181 -6.57 14.97 -10.52
C LEU A 181 -7.09 16.06 -9.60
N ASP A 182 -8.24 16.68 -9.94
CA ASP A 182 -8.89 17.68 -9.10
C ASP A 182 -9.85 17.10 -8.06
N LEU A 183 -9.94 15.76 -8.02
CA LEU A 183 -10.72 14.98 -7.05
C LEU A 183 -12.24 15.30 -7.07
N THR A 184 -12.76 15.80 -8.19
CA THR A 184 -14.16 16.18 -8.35
C THR A 184 -15.02 15.12 -9.03
N GLY A 185 -14.41 14.04 -9.52
CA GLY A 185 -15.08 12.96 -10.24
C GLY A 185 -14.17 11.78 -10.53
N MET A 186 -14.66 10.90 -11.40
CA MET A 186 -13.92 9.72 -11.82
C MET A 186 -12.74 10.09 -12.73
N GLY A 187 -11.67 9.31 -12.67
CA GLY A 187 -10.47 9.48 -13.51
C GLY A 187 -10.61 8.90 -14.92
N PHE A 188 -11.81 8.44 -15.30
CA PHE A 188 -12.11 7.81 -16.59
C PHE A 188 -13.51 8.20 -17.06
N ASP A 189 -13.70 8.25 -18.39
CA ASP A 189 -14.93 8.76 -18.99
C ASP A 189 -16.05 7.71 -19.07
N ASP A 190 -15.70 6.43 -19.29
CA ASP A 190 -16.66 5.34 -19.44
C ASP A 190 -16.58 4.32 -18.30
N PRO A 191 -17.49 4.35 -17.32
CA PRO A 191 -17.51 3.39 -16.22
C PRO A 191 -17.79 1.95 -16.67
N GLN A 192 -18.35 1.73 -17.87
CA GLN A 192 -18.62 0.39 -18.40
C GLN A 192 -17.32 -0.43 -18.60
N MET A 193 -16.16 0.24 -18.75
CA MET A 193 -14.88 -0.44 -18.86
C MET A 193 -14.55 -1.29 -17.61
N LEU A 194 -15.07 -0.95 -16.44
CA LEU A 194 -14.86 -1.70 -15.21
C LEU A 194 -15.82 -2.89 -15.03
N THR A 195 -16.86 -2.99 -15.87
CA THR A 195 -17.88 -4.04 -15.73
C THR A 195 -17.29 -5.46 -15.66
N PRO A 196 -16.31 -5.87 -16.53
CA PRO A 196 -15.76 -7.22 -16.47
C PRO A 196 -15.04 -7.49 -15.13
N TYR A 197 -14.30 -6.52 -14.61
CA TYR A 197 -13.58 -6.66 -13.34
C TYR A 197 -14.56 -6.77 -12.15
N ILE A 198 -15.55 -5.89 -12.09
CA ILE A 198 -16.56 -5.88 -11.01
C ILE A 198 -17.42 -7.15 -11.07
N GLN A 199 -17.80 -7.60 -12.28
CA GLN A 199 -18.58 -8.81 -12.46
C GLN A 199 -17.80 -10.06 -12.02
N MET A 200 -16.54 -10.17 -12.42
CA MET A 200 -15.66 -11.26 -11.98
C MET A 200 -15.63 -11.37 -10.44
N ARG A 201 -15.52 -10.27 -9.74
CA ARG A 201 -15.54 -10.25 -8.27
C ARG A 201 -16.87 -10.66 -7.68
N ALA A 202 -17.97 -10.11 -8.21
CA ALA A 202 -19.32 -10.47 -7.75
C ALA A 202 -19.62 -11.95 -7.96
N ASP A 203 -19.27 -12.49 -9.12
CA ASP A 203 -19.43 -13.92 -9.42
C ASP A 203 -18.58 -14.78 -8.50
N SER A 204 -17.35 -14.37 -8.20
CA SER A 204 -16.44 -15.11 -7.30
C SER A 204 -16.98 -15.14 -5.86
N ILE A 205 -17.55 -14.06 -5.35
CA ILE A 205 -18.19 -14.02 -4.03
C ILE A 205 -19.46 -14.88 -4.04
N LYS A 206 -20.32 -14.73 -5.06
CA LYS A 206 -21.55 -15.51 -5.20
C LYS A 206 -21.32 -17.01 -5.24
N ASN A 207 -20.21 -17.44 -5.84
CA ASN A 207 -19.83 -18.84 -5.96
C ASN A 207 -18.91 -19.32 -4.83
N GLU A 208 -18.77 -18.54 -3.75
CA GLU A 208 -17.92 -18.83 -2.58
C GLU A 208 -16.43 -19.05 -2.91
N VAL A 209 -15.99 -18.60 -4.10
CA VAL A 209 -14.56 -18.62 -4.49
C VAL A 209 -13.77 -17.55 -3.76
N TYR A 210 -14.44 -16.43 -3.40
CA TYR A 210 -13.94 -15.41 -2.48
C TYR A 210 -14.84 -15.35 -1.25
N PRO A 211 -14.29 -14.99 -0.09
CA PRO A 211 -15.10 -14.78 1.10
C PRO A 211 -16.07 -13.60 0.89
N ASP A 212 -17.24 -13.70 1.49
CA ASP A 212 -18.20 -12.60 1.54
C ASP A 212 -17.75 -11.49 2.51
N ALA A 213 -18.55 -10.43 2.63
CA ALA A 213 -18.22 -9.31 3.51
C ALA A 213 -18.15 -9.72 5.00
N GLY A 214 -18.95 -10.71 5.41
CA GLY A 214 -18.95 -11.21 6.79
C GLY A 214 -17.65 -11.95 7.13
N ALA A 215 -17.28 -12.92 6.29
CA ALA A 215 -16.03 -13.67 6.44
C ALA A 215 -14.81 -12.74 6.28
N SER A 216 -14.85 -11.80 5.34
CA SER A 216 -13.76 -10.82 5.14
C SER A 216 -13.52 -9.93 6.37
N ALA A 217 -14.55 -9.64 7.14
CA ALA A 217 -14.41 -8.84 8.37
C ALA A 217 -13.65 -9.57 9.50
N GLU A 218 -13.42 -10.88 9.37
CA GLU A 218 -12.60 -11.65 10.30
C GLU A 218 -11.10 -11.38 10.11
N ILE A 219 -10.69 -10.88 8.92
CA ILE A 219 -9.31 -10.49 8.64
C ILE A 219 -9.07 -9.10 9.25
N THR A 220 -8.39 -9.08 10.38
CA THR A 220 -8.10 -7.84 11.13
C THR A 220 -6.66 -7.35 10.97
N ASN A 221 -5.76 -8.22 10.49
CA ASN A 221 -4.35 -7.94 10.23
C ASN A 221 -3.80 -8.94 9.21
N ILE A 222 -2.55 -8.74 8.80
CA ILE A 222 -1.88 -9.57 7.80
C ILE A 222 -1.63 -10.99 8.31
N GLU A 223 -1.37 -11.15 9.60
CA GLU A 223 -1.06 -12.43 10.22
C GLU A 223 -2.26 -13.37 10.30
N ASN A 224 -3.47 -12.84 10.19
CA ASN A 224 -4.71 -13.64 10.14
C ASN A 224 -5.44 -13.58 8.78
N ASP A 225 -4.74 -13.17 7.71
CA ASP A 225 -5.26 -13.29 6.36
C ASP A 225 -5.50 -14.78 6.01
N PHE A 226 -6.58 -15.06 5.29
CA PHE A 226 -6.95 -16.44 4.91
C PHE A 226 -5.89 -17.16 4.09
N LEU A 227 -5.05 -16.46 3.33
CA LEU A 227 -3.90 -17.07 2.69
C LEU A 227 -2.91 -17.60 3.73
N VAL A 228 -2.65 -16.83 4.78
CA VAL A 228 -1.68 -17.21 5.82
C VAL A 228 -2.23 -18.31 6.72
N THR A 229 -3.54 -18.31 6.98
CA THR A 229 -4.20 -19.37 7.80
C THR A 229 -4.49 -20.64 7.01
N GLY A 230 -4.25 -20.66 5.71
CA GLY A 230 -4.47 -21.82 4.84
C GLY A 230 -5.91 -21.98 4.35
N GLU A 231 -6.75 -20.96 4.50
CA GLU A 231 -8.14 -20.94 4.08
C GLU A 231 -8.33 -20.34 2.68
N ALA A 232 -7.28 -19.72 2.13
CA ALA A 232 -7.23 -19.22 0.76
C ALA A 232 -5.89 -19.56 0.10
N ALA A 233 -5.85 -19.63 -1.24
CA ALA A 233 -4.62 -19.91 -1.97
C ALA A 233 -3.92 -18.66 -2.51
N MET A 234 -4.61 -17.56 -2.60
CA MET A 234 -4.08 -16.27 -3.05
C MET A 234 -4.54 -15.14 -2.15
N ALA A 235 -3.78 -14.05 -2.15
CA ALA A 235 -4.20 -12.76 -1.60
C ALA A 235 -3.58 -11.63 -2.41
N TRP A 236 -4.33 -10.56 -2.59
CA TRP A 236 -3.77 -9.33 -3.09
C TRP A 236 -3.02 -8.64 -1.96
N VAL A 237 -1.84 -8.15 -2.18
CA VAL A 237 -1.02 -7.55 -1.13
C VAL A 237 -0.30 -6.31 -1.61
N ALA A 238 -0.09 -5.37 -0.72
CA ALA A 238 0.95 -4.37 -0.90
C ALA A 238 2.32 -5.02 -0.63
N ALA A 239 3.32 -4.72 -1.44
CA ALA A 239 4.61 -5.43 -1.40
C ALA A 239 5.27 -5.44 -0.02
N ASN A 240 5.14 -4.35 0.76
CA ASN A 240 5.69 -4.25 2.11
C ASN A 240 5.01 -5.19 3.13
N GLN A 241 3.82 -5.71 2.83
CA GLN A 241 3.11 -6.66 3.70
C GLN A 241 3.62 -8.10 3.49
N PHE A 242 4.18 -8.39 2.31
CA PHE A 242 4.60 -9.72 1.94
C PHE A 242 5.62 -10.35 2.90
N PRO A 243 6.68 -9.67 3.38
CA PRO A 243 7.63 -10.27 4.31
C PRO A 243 6.99 -10.77 5.61
N THR A 244 5.99 -10.08 6.13
CA THR A 244 5.23 -10.52 7.33
C THR A 244 4.43 -11.78 7.03
N MET A 245 3.67 -11.80 5.92
CA MET A 245 2.94 -12.99 5.48
C MET A 245 3.87 -14.17 5.24
N TYR A 246 5.02 -13.92 4.59
CA TYR A 246 6.03 -14.93 4.31
C TYR A 246 6.56 -15.59 5.59
N ASN A 247 6.88 -14.81 6.62
CA ASN A 247 7.40 -15.33 7.87
C ASN A 247 6.37 -16.22 8.58
N VAL A 248 5.10 -15.79 8.68
CA VAL A 248 4.05 -16.59 9.31
C VAL A 248 3.79 -17.87 8.52
N CYS A 249 3.75 -17.77 7.19
CA CYS A 249 3.57 -18.91 6.31
C CYS A 249 4.72 -19.95 6.47
N GLN A 250 5.98 -19.50 6.53
CA GLN A 250 7.13 -20.37 6.76
C GLN A 250 7.04 -21.15 8.09
N GLU A 251 6.55 -20.53 9.15
CA GLU A 251 6.33 -21.20 10.44
C GLU A 251 5.27 -22.31 10.35
N GLN A 252 4.36 -22.23 9.40
CA GLN A 252 3.32 -23.22 9.12
C GLN A 252 3.73 -24.25 8.04
N GLY A 253 4.87 -24.04 7.38
CA GLY A 253 5.41 -24.94 6.37
C GLY A 253 4.81 -24.78 4.97
N CYS A 254 4.20 -23.63 4.65
CA CYS A 254 3.71 -23.31 3.31
C CYS A 254 4.76 -22.56 2.47
N THR A 255 4.62 -22.63 1.15
CA THR A 255 5.57 -22.02 0.18
C THR A 255 4.96 -20.79 -0.46
N LEU A 256 5.12 -19.63 0.21
CA LEU A 256 4.56 -18.37 -0.26
C LEU A 256 5.45 -17.73 -1.34
N LYS A 257 4.82 -17.26 -2.42
CA LYS A 257 5.46 -16.51 -3.51
C LYS A 257 4.67 -15.24 -3.83
N LEU A 258 5.29 -14.33 -4.59
CA LEU A 258 4.71 -13.05 -4.98
C LEU A 258 4.69 -12.91 -6.51
N ALA A 259 3.50 -12.80 -7.08
CA ALA A 259 3.27 -12.59 -8.49
C ALA A 259 2.90 -11.15 -8.82
N THR A 260 3.15 -10.72 -10.05
CA THR A 260 2.64 -9.45 -10.58
C THR A 260 1.13 -9.49 -10.73
N LEU A 261 0.49 -8.33 -10.78
CA LEU A 261 -0.95 -8.25 -11.00
C LEU A 261 -1.34 -8.84 -12.37
N PRO A 262 -2.52 -9.48 -12.49
CA PRO A 262 -3.02 -9.96 -13.76
C PRO A 262 -3.23 -8.82 -14.77
N ARG A 263 -3.26 -9.15 -16.07
CA ARG A 263 -3.49 -8.23 -17.19
C ARG A 263 -4.81 -8.51 -17.89
N ILE A 264 -5.34 -7.52 -18.61
CA ILE A 264 -6.51 -7.77 -19.49
C ILE A 264 -6.11 -8.72 -20.63
N THR A 265 -4.94 -8.51 -21.24
CA THR A 265 -4.36 -9.40 -22.23
C THR A 265 -2.88 -9.67 -21.92
N SER A 266 -2.37 -10.85 -22.26
CA SER A 266 -1.00 -11.26 -21.92
C SER A 266 0.10 -10.36 -22.52
N ASP A 267 -0.18 -9.71 -23.64
CA ASP A 267 0.71 -8.76 -24.33
C ASP A 267 0.38 -7.28 -23.98
N GLY A 268 -0.70 -7.05 -23.19
CA GLY A 268 -1.14 -5.74 -22.79
C GLY A 268 -0.30 -5.10 -21.69
N PRO A 269 -0.57 -3.83 -21.35
CA PRO A 269 0.11 -3.13 -20.27
C PRO A 269 -0.13 -3.81 -18.92
N SER A 270 0.86 -3.74 -18.03
CA SER A 270 0.75 -4.31 -16.68
C SER A 270 -0.24 -3.56 -15.79
N GLY A 271 -0.44 -2.27 -16.03
CA GLY A 271 -1.19 -1.38 -15.15
C GLY A 271 -0.56 -1.17 -13.78
N ALA A 272 0.56 -1.83 -13.49
CA ALA A 272 1.24 -1.69 -12.21
C ALA A 272 1.91 -0.31 -12.09
N VAL A 273 1.92 0.21 -10.87
CA VAL A 273 2.59 1.47 -10.53
C VAL A 273 3.47 1.29 -9.29
N ILE A 274 4.55 2.03 -9.23
CA ILE A 274 5.30 2.24 -7.98
C ILE A 274 4.82 3.58 -7.42
N GLN A 275 4.38 3.55 -6.18
CA GLN A 275 3.81 4.70 -5.50
C GLN A 275 4.42 4.90 -4.12
N SER A 276 4.31 6.12 -3.58
CA SER A 276 4.57 6.37 -2.17
C SER A 276 3.65 5.50 -1.31
N SER A 277 4.19 4.91 -0.25
CA SER A 277 3.37 4.19 0.73
C SER A 277 2.59 5.17 1.60
N GLN A 278 3.27 5.74 2.59
CA GLN A 278 2.78 6.82 3.44
C GLN A 278 3.86 7.90 3.49
N MET A 279 3.56 9.09 3.94
CA MET A 279 4.55 10.15 4.18
C MET A 279 4.46 10.67 5.60
N LEU A 280 5.57 11.12 6.15
CA LEU A 280 5.61 11.89 7.40
C LEU A 280 5.51 13.38 7.08
N CYS A 281 4.58 14.05 7.77
CA CYS A 281 4.30 15.48 7.64
C CYS A 281 4.59 16.20 8.94
N VAL A 282 5.01 17.46 8.85
CA VAL A 282 5.09 18.39 9.98
C VAL A 282 3.78 19.13 10.09
N SER A 283 3.24 19.24 11.30
CA SER A 283 2.00 19.99 11.54
C SER A 283 2.21 21.50 11.37
N GLN A 284 1.24 22.15 10.71
CA GLN A 284 1.19 23.59 10.58
C GLN A 284 1.19 24.30 11.95
N ASP A 285 0.56 23.70 12.96
CA ASP A 285 0.40 24.27 14.29
C ASP A 285 1.53 23.89 15.27
N SER A 286 2.48 23.02 14.86
CA SER A 286 3.61 22.59 15.68
C SER A 286 4.45 23.80 16.12
N GLN A 287 4.84 23.80 17.39
CA GLN A 287 5.82 24.74 17.94
C GLN A 287 7.26 24.19 17.83
N GLN A 288 7.41 22.96 17.31
CA GLN A 288 8.69 22.23 17.20
C GLN A 288 9.00 21.87 15.75
N LYS A 289 8.60 22.71 14.78
CA LYS A 289 8.68 22.41 13.34
C LYS A 289 10.07 21.98 12.87
N GLU A 290 11.11 22.69 13.32
CA GLU A 290 12.49 22.37 12.92
C GLU A 290 12.95 21.03 13.50
N GLU A 291 12.65 20.73 14.76
CA GLU A 291 12.99 19.43 15.35
C GLU A 291 12.19 18.29 14.73
N ALA A 292 10.92 18.54 14.39
CA ALA A 292 10.10 17.59 13.62
C ALA A 292 10.70 17.31 12.24
N ALA A 293 11.13 18.34 11.52
CA ALA A 293 11.79 18.21 10.22
C ALA A 293 13.13 17.44 10.31
N LYS A 294 13.94 17.70 11.36
CA LYS A 294 15.18 16.94 11.64
C LYS A 294 14.90 15.46 11.88
N PHE A 295 13.87 15.15 12.68
CA PHE A 295 13.47 13.78 12.92
C PHE A 295 13.04 13.07 11.63
N ILE A 296 12.20 13.71 10.81
CA ILE A 296 11.78 13.15 9.50
C ILE A 296 13.00 12.88 8.62
N SER A 297 13.91 13.88 8.50
CA SER A 297 15.14 13.70 7.72
C SER A 297 15.96 12.51 8.20
N TRP A 298 16.16 12.39 9.50
CA TRP A 298 16.89 11.27 10.09
C TRP A 298 16.18 9.93 9.87
N PHE A 299 14.86 9.89 10.10
CA PHE A 299 14.05 8.68 10.00
C PHE A 299 14.13 8.05 8.60
N GLU A 300 14.13 8.87 7.55
CA GLU A 300 14.16 8.40 6.16
C GLU A 300 15.58 8.09 5.66
N ASN A 301 16.61 8.68 6.24
CA ASN A 301 17.96 8.63 5.71
C ASN A 301 18.96 7.82 6.56
N ASP A 302 18.67 7.59 7.83
CA ASP A 302 19.61 6.92 8.71
C ASP A 302 19.60 5.40 8.53
N PRO A 303 20.74 4.76 8.22
CA PRO A 303 20.82 3.31 8.01
C PRO A 303 20.48 2.50 9.25
N ASP A 304 20.82 2.96 10.45
CA ASP A 304 20.54 2.23 11.69
C ASP A 304 19.05 2.29 12.04
N CYS A 305 18.41 3.44 11.81
CA CYS A 305 16.98 3.57 11.90
C CYS A 305 16.27 2.59 10.93
N ASN A 306 16.69 2.58 9.68
CA ASN A 306 16.09 1.73 8.67
C ASN A 306 16.40 0.24 8.87
N ASN A 307 17.56 -0.10 9.48
CA ASN A 307 17.83 -1.46 9.95
C ASN A 307 16.88 -1.93 11.06
N ILE A 308 16.35 -1.01 11.86
CA ILE A 308 15.31 -1.32 12.84
C ILE A 308 13.96 -1.52 12.14
N LEU A 309 13.62 -0.63 11.20
CA LEU A 309 12.33 -0.65 10.49
C LEU A 309 12.19 -1.82 9.49
N GLN A 310 13.32 -2.29 8.91
CA GLN A 310 13.37 -3.47 8.03
C GLN A 310 12.42 -3.41 6.81
N GLY A 311 12.14 -2.21 6.29
CA GLY A 311 11.24 -2.04 5.14
C GLY A 311 9.74 -2.21 5.47
N GLU A 312 9.37 -2.23 6.75
CA GLU A 312 7.96 -2.33 7.20
C GLU A 312 7.09 -1.20 6.60
N ARG A 313 7.69 -0.05 6.32
CA ARG A 313 7.03 1.09 5.66
C ARG A 313 7.04 1.05 4.14
N GLY A 314 7.64 0.05 3.55
CA GLY A 314 7.90 -0.06 2.12
C GLY A 314 9.40 -0.05 1.82
N ILE A 315 9.75 -0.15 0.55
CA ILE A 315 11.15 -0.01 0.15
C ILE A 315 11.62 1.42 0.42
N PRO A 316 12.73 1.61 1.15
CA PRO A 316 13.22 2.95 1.47
C PRO A 316 13.37 3.83 0.22
N VAL A 317 12.91 5.08 0.32
CA VAL A 317 13.01 6.05 -0.79
C VAL A 317 14.44 6.49 -1.05
N ASN A 318 15.29 6.47 -0.01
CA ASN A 318 16.71 6.75 -0.14
C ASN A 318 17.45 5.56 -0.76
N ALA A 319 18.13 5.79 -1.89
CA ALA A 319 18.84 4.75 -2.64
C ALA A 319 19.97 4.08 -1.83
N THR A 320 20.74 4.85 -1.06
CA THR A 320 21.86 4.33 -0.24
C THR A 320 21.34 3.45 0.90
N VAL A 321 20.26 3.87 1.55
CA VAL A 321 19.60 3.07 2.61
C VAL A 321 19.08 1.77 1.99
N ARG A 322 18.45 1.83 0.83
CA ARG A 322 17.93 0.65 0.13
C ARG A 322 19.02 -0.35 -0.21
N GLU A 323 20.17 0.11 -0.71
CA GLU A 323 21.35 -0.77 -0.96
C GLU A 323 21.84 -1.44 0.30
N THR A 324 21.91 -0.70 1.43
CA THR A 324 22.35 -1.23 2.72
C THR A 324 21.41 -2.32 3.24
N LEU A 325 20.11 -2.09 3.17
CA LEU A 325 19.11 -3.06 3.64
C LEU A 325 19.07 -4.32 2.77
N SER A 326 19.13 -4.16 1.45
CA SER A 326 19.07 -5.30 0.54
C SER A 326 20.24 -6.28 0.72
N ALA A 327 21.41 -5.80 1.16
CA ALA A 327 22.58 -6.63 1.45
C ALA A 327 22.37 -7.59 2.64
N ASN A 328 21.42 -7.28 3.54
CA ASN A 328 21.14 -8.04 4.76
C ASN A 328 19.67 -8.55 4.80
N ALA A 329 18.97 -8.52 3.68
CA ALA A 329 17.57 -8.86 3.60
C ALA A 329 17.29 -10.32 3.98
N THR A 330 16.21 -10.55 4.71
CA THR A 330 15.64 -11.89 4.89
C THR A 330 15.07 -12.39 3.56
N GLU A 331 14.77 -13.69 3.47
CA GLU A 331 14.24 -14.28 2.23
C GLU A 331 12.95 -13.60 1.77
N GLY A 332 11.99 -13.37 2.68
CA GLY A 332 10.74 -12.65 2.36
C GLY A 332 10.98 -11.21 1.90
N GLN A 333 11.97 -10.52 2.49
CA GLN A 333 12.37 -9.18 2.04
C GLN A 333 13.05 -9.23 0.67
N GLN A 334 13.88 -10.23 0.39
CA GLN A 334 14.52 -10.38 -0.91
C GLN A 334 13.47 -10.60 -2.01
N ILE A 335 12.46 -11.43 -1.76
CA ILE A 335 11.33 -11.62 -2.69
C ILE A 335 10.61 -10.29 -2.94
N MET A 336 10.37 -9.50 -1.91
CA MET A 336 9.78 -8.15 -2.03
C MET A 336 10.67 -7.23 -2.89
N TYR A 337 11.98 -7.17 -2.66
CA TYR A 337 12.89 -6.35 -3.46
C TYR A 337 12.95 -6.77 -4.92
N ASP A 338 13.03 -8.09 -5.18
CA ASP A 338 13.04 -8.65 -6.54
C ASP A 338 11.72 -8.35 -7.28
N PHE A 339 10.58 -8.42 -6.57
CA PHE A 339 9.28 -8.04 -7.08
C PHE A 339 9.23 -6.55 -7.48
N MET A 340 9.69 -5.67 -6.61
CA MET A 340 9.70 -4.23 -6.88
C MET A 340 10.66 -3.88 -8.02
N ASP A 341 11.82 -4.53 -8.11
CA ASP A 341 12.75 -4.40 -9.24
C ASP A 341 12.10 -4.88 -10.55
N LYS A 342 11.36 -5.99 -10.50
CA LYS A 342 10.58 -6.49 -11.63
C LYS A 342 9.53 -5.47 -12.08
N VAL A 343 8.71 -4.96 -11.16
CA VAL A 343 7.67 -3.96 -11.46
C VAL A 343 8.27 -2.68 -12.02
N SER A 344 9.44 -2.25 -11.54
CA SER A 344 10.13 -1.04 -12.02
C SER A 344 10.54 -1.10 -13.51
N LYS A 345 10.65 -2.31 -14.07
CA LYS A 345 10.99 -2.55 -15.48
C LYS A 345 9.76 -2.55 -16.40
N PHE A 346 8.56 -2.57 -15.84
CA PHE A 346 7.35 -2.44 -16.66
C PHE A 346 7.14 -1.00 -17.12
N LYS A 347 6.52 -0.85 -18.28
CA LYS A 347 6.08 0.48 -18.71
C LYS A 347 4.99 0.95 -17.75
N MET A 348 5.29 2.01 -17.00
CA MET A 348 4.32 2.66 -16.14
C MET A 348 3.27 3.40 -16.97
N PRO A 349 2.04 3.57 -16.46
CA PRO A 349 1.06 4.48 -17.06
C PRO A 349 1.63 5.91 -17.16
N ASP A 350 1.26 6.60 -18.24
CA ASP A 350 1.75 7.98 -18.49
C ASP A 350 1.19 8.98 -17.46
N LYS A 351 0.03 8.67 -16.90
CA LYS A 351 -0.62 9.45 -15.84
C LYS A 351 -0.94 8.54 -14.66
N VAL A 352 -0.51 8.96 -13.48
CA VAL A 352 -0.76 8.24 -12.22
C VAL A 352 -1.41 9.20 -11.24
N ASN A 353 -2.59 8.85 -10.74
CA ASN A 353 -3.23 9.52 -9.62
C ASN A 353 -3.64 8.50 -8.56
N VAL A 354 -3.03 8.60 -7.40
CA VAL A 354 -3.31 7.77 -6.21
C VAL A 354 -4.03 8.56 -5.12
N LEU A 355 -4.39 9.82 -5.41
CA LEU A 355 -5.03 10.71 -4.45
C LEU A 355 -6.49 10.32 -4.26
N SER A 356 -6.98 10.54 -3.06
CA SER A 356 -8.33 10.19 -2.62
C SER A 356 -9.09 11.44 -2.18
N PRO A 357 -10.31 11.67 -2.71
CA PRO A 357 -11.17 12.76 -2.26
C PRO A 357 -11.78 12.46 -0.89
N ASP A 358 -12.26 13.51 -0.25
CA ASP A 358 -13.25 13.35 0.81
C ASP A 358 -14.50 12.65 0.24
N GLY A 359 -15.04 11.66 0.97
CA GLY A 359 -16.14 10.81 0.46
C GLY A 359 -15.71 9.54 -0.26
N GLN A 360 -14.40 9.23 -0.37
CA GLN A 360 -13.94 7.94 -0.89
C GLN A 360 -14.62 6.76 -0.18
N ASP A 361 -14.76 6.84 1.14
CA ASP A 361 -15.37 5.79 1.95
C ASP A 361 -16.81 5.50 1.50
N GLU A 362 -17.59 6.54 1.17
CA GLU A 362 -18.95 6.38 0.65
C GLU A 362 -18.97 5.66 -0.72
N VAL A 363 -18.01 5.93 -1.58
CA VAL A 363 -17.87 5.23 -2.87
C VAL A 363 -17.61 3.75 -2.65
N VAL A 364 -16.74 3.40 -1.71
CA VAL A 364 -16.42 2.01 -1.37
C VAL A 364 -17.62 1.30 -0.74
N ASP A 365 -18.35 1.96 0.15
CA ASP A 365 -19.56 1.40 0.77
C ASP A 365 -20.69 1.18 -0.26
N ASN A 366 -20.87 2.09 -1.19
CA ASN A 366 -21.81 1.92 -2.29
C ASN A 366 -21.44 0.71 -3.17
N TYR A 367 -20.13 0.52 -3.45
CA TYR A 367 -19.65 -0.66 -4.16
C TYR A 367 -19.95 -1.95 -3.38
N ARG A 368 -19.65 -2.00 -2.09
CA ARG A 368 -19.93 -3.17 -1.23
C ARG A 368 -21.42 -3.51 -1.25
N ASN A 369 -22.27 -2.51 -1.09
CA ASN A 369 -23.73 -2.67 -1.14
C ASN A 369 -24.19 -3.20 -2.51
N TYR A 370 -23.60 -2.74 -3.60
CA TYR A 370 -23.90 -3.24 -4.94
C TYR A 370 -23.49 -4.70 -5.11
N ILE A 371 -22.28 -5.07 -4.70
CA ILE A 371 -21.82 -6.47 -4.73
C ILE A 371 -22.77 -7.35 -3.93
N GLN A 372 -23.16 -6.94 -2.72
CA GLN A 372 -24.12 -7.71 -1.90
C GLN A 372 -25.48 -7.89 -2.62
N GLN A 373 -26.00 -6.87 -3.28
CA GLN A 373 -27.23 -7.00 -4.07
C GLN A 373 -27.10 -8.01 -5.24
N VAL A 374 -25.94 -8.06 -5.90
CA VAL A 374 -25.65 -9.03 -6.96
C VAL A 374 -25.54 -10.45 -6.41
N VAL A 375 -24.96 -10.60 -5.23
CA VAL A 375 -24.83 -11.91 -4.55
C VAL A 375 -26.19 -12.43 -4.10
N ASP A 376 -27.01 -11.58 -3.53
CA ASP A 376 -28.35 -11.93 -3.02
C ASP A 376 -29.36 -12.24 -4.15
N GLY A 377 -29.17 -11.76 -5.37
CA GLY A 377 -30.01 -11.98 -6.53
C GLY A 377 -31.11 -10.95 -6.63
#